data_e7d3bd458601f67b81bd3a72a484470f
#
_entry.id   e7d3bd458601f67b81bd3a72a484470f
#
_cell.length_a   1.000
_cell.length_b   1.000
_cell.length_c   1.000
_cell.angle_alpha   90.00
_cell.angle_beta   90.00
_cell.angle_gamma   90.00
#
_symmetry.space_group_name_H-M   'P 1'
#
loop_
_entity.id
_entity.type
_entity.pdbx_description
1 polymer ?
#
loop_
_entity_poly.entity_id
_entity_poly.type
_entity_poly.pdbx_seq_one_letter_code
_entity_poly.pdbx_strand_id
1 'polypeptide(L)'
;MGRPMVRNLARAGYQIIVYNRSQDDIDEVLADVPQATAAASARAVAEQVDTVITMLPDSPDVSEVVFGEVGILPAMNAGDLLIDMSTIAPATAIAVNDALAERGASALDAPVSGGDKGAIAGTLSIMVGGSAADFDRALPLFEAMGKTIVHVGGPGAGQTVKACNQIVVAIHYAAVSEALLLGARAGVDPEKVVQVLSGGLAASRVMEMRGPGMIAHQFEPGFRIDLHRKDLNIAMSTGREFQAPLPVSALVTQLYESMAARGDGQLDHSALVTLYEDMAGFKIGE
;
A
#
# COMPACT_ATOMS: atom_id res chain seq x y z
N MET A 1 1.08 -3.57 -8.20
CA MET A 1 1.82 -4.14 -7.05
C MET A 1 2.02 -5.66 -7.21
N GLY A 2 0.98 -6.48 -7.30
CA GLY A 2 1.10 -7.95 -7.32
C GLY A 2 2.02 -8.53 -8.41
N ARG A 3 1.91 -8.05 -9.65
CA ARG A 3 2.74 -8.53 -10.77
C ARG A 3 4.26 -8.47 -10.52
N PRO A 4 4.87 -7.34 -10.09
CA PRO A 4 6.29 -7.33 -9.74
C PRO A 4 6.63 -8.22 -8.53
N MET A 5 5.72 -8.40 -7.58
CA MET A 5 5.91 -9.32 -6.44
C MET A 5 5.98 -10.78 -6.92
N VAL A 6 5.08 -11.19 -7.83
CA VAL A 6 5.14 -12.52 -8.49
C VAL A 6 6.49 -12.73 -9.19
N ARG A 7 6.99 -11.73 -9.92
CA ARG A 7 8.32 -11.81 -10.57
C ARG A 7 9.45 -12.04 -9.57
N ASN A 8 9.41 -11.34 -8.44
CA ASN A 8 10.45 -11.46 -7.42
C ASN A 8 10.43 -12.85 -6.74
N LEU A 9 9.24 -13.36 -6.41
CA LEU A 9 9.06 -14.71 -5.87
C LEU A 9 9.53 -15.78 -6.87
N ALA A 10 9.18 -15.63 -8.14
CA ALA A 10 9.63 -16.56 -9.19
C ALA A 10 11.17 -16.55 -9.37
N ARG A 11 11.81 -15.35 -9.28
CA ARG A 11 13.27 -15.21 -9.30
C ARG A 11 13.94 -15.87 -8.09
N ALA A 12 13.26 -15.90 -6.95
CA ALA A 12 13.71 -16.59 -5.75
C ALA A 12 13.51 -18.12 -5.82
N GLY A 13 12.93 -18.63 -6.92
CA GLY A 13 12.79 -20.07 -7.19
C GLY A 13 11.45 -20.67 -6.76
N TYR A 14 10.48 -19.85 -6.33
CA TYR A 14 9.16 -20.36 -5.98
C TYR A 14 8.33 -20.72 -7.22
N GLN A 15 7.57 -21.80 -7.13
CA GLN A 15 6.53 -22.11 -8.11
C GLN A 15 5.30 -21.26 -7.81
N ILE A 16 4.71 -20.68 -8.85
CA ILE A 16 3.64 -19.68 -8.70
C ILE A 16 2.38 -20.12 -9.43
N ILE A 17 1.28 -20.08 -8.72
CA ILE A 17 -0.07 -20.19 -9.29
C ILE A 17 -0.75 -18.83 -9.13
N VAL A 18 -1.27 -18.26 -10.20
CA VAL A 18 -1.86 -16.92 -10.18
C VAL A 18 -3.34 -16.96 -10.52
N TYR A 19 -4.06 -16.02 -9.93
CA TYR A 19 -5.43 -15.67 -10.27
C TYR A 19 -5.63 -14.16 -10.24
N ASN A 20 -6.37 -13.64 -11.19
CA ASN A 20 -6.90 -12.27 -11.20
C ASN A 20 -8.28 -12.28 -11.86
N ARG A 21 -9.12 -11.28 -11.57
CA ARG A 21 -10.41 -11.07 -12.24
C ARG A 21 -10.25 -10.70 -13.73
N SER A 22 -9.16 -10.00 -14.08
CA SER A 22 -8.81 -9.64 -15.45
C SER A 22 -7.94 -10.73 -16.07
N GLN A 23 -8.39 -11.29 -17.20
CA GLN A 23 -7.61 -12.26 -17.96
C GLN A 23 -6.36 -11.63 -18.55
N ASP A 24 -6.45 -10.38 -19.05
CA ASP A 24 -5.31 -9.66 -19.62
C ASP A 24 -4.15 -9.54 -18.60
N ASP A 25 -4.46 -9.24 -17.33
CA ASP A 25 -3.46 -9.18 -16.26
C ASP A 25 -2.81 -10.56 -16.00
N ILE A 26 -3.57 -11.65 -16.10
CA ILE A 26 -3.05 -13.02 -15.99
C ILE A 26 -2.09 -13.29 -17.13
N ASP A 27 -2.52 -13.02 -18.37
CA ASP A 27 -1.73 -13.26 -19.58
C ASP A 27 -0.41 -12.48 -19.55
N GLU A 28 -0.44 -11.23 -19.07
CA GLU A 28 0.77 -10.43 -18.86
C GLU A 28 1.71 -11.05 -17.82
N VAL A 29 1.18 -11.60 -16.72
CA VAL A 29 2.01 -12.27 -15.70
C VAL A 29 2.63 -13.55 -16.28
N LEU A 30 1.86 -14.36 -17.01
CA LEU A 30 2.35 -15.60 -17.63
C LEU A 30 3.41 -15.33 -18.70
N ALA A 31 3.29 -14.24 -19.46
CA ALA A 31 4.31 -13.81 -20.41
C ALA A 31 5.62 -13.41 -19.71
N ASP A 32 5.53 -12.75 -18.54
CA ASP A 32 6.69 -12.29 -17.76
C ASP A 32 7.35 -13.43 -16.93
N VAL A 33 6.56 -14.42 -16.52
CA VAL A 33 6.95 -15.52 -15.63
C VAL A 33 6.49 -16.84 -16.23
N PRO A 34 7.20 -17.39 -17.25
CA PRO A 34 6.75 -18.55 -17.99
C PRO A 34 6.57 -19.84 -17.16
N GLN A 35 7.17 -19.91 -15.98
CA GLN A 35 6.99 -21.02 -15.04
C GLN A 35 5.76 -20.87 -14.14
N ALA A 36 5.07 -19.72 -14.17
CA ALA A 36 3.80 -19.56 -13.47
C ALA A 36 2.67 -20.26 -14.21
N THR A 37 1.66 -20.68 -13.47
CA THR A 37 0.42 -21.24 -14.00
C THR A 37 -0.77 -20.43 -13.55
N ALA A 38 -1.86 -20.43 -14.32
CA ALA A 38 -3.09 -19.76 -13.96
C ALA A 38 -4.11 -20.74 -13.36
N ALA A 39 -4.88 -20.27 -12.38
CA ALA A 39 -6.04 -20.98 -11.86
C ALA A 39 -7.34 -20.26 -12.26
N ALA A 40 -8.46 -21.01 -12.29
CA ALA A 40 -9.76 -20.48 -12.70
C ALA A 40 -10.44 -19.58 -11.64
N SER A 41 -10.01 -19.66 -10.38
CA SER A 41 -10.58 -18.88 -9.28
C SER A 41 -9.57 -18.79 -8.12
N ALA A 42 -9.85 -17.89 -7.14
CA ALA A 42 -9.09 -17.82 -5.90
C ALA A 42 -9.13 -19.15 -5.13
N ARG A 43 -10.29 -19.80 -5.07
CA ARG A 43 -10.44 -21.14 -4.48
C ARG A 43 -9.54 -22.16 -5.15
N ALA A 44 -9.52 -22.18 -6.49
CA ALA A 44 -8.69 -23.11 -7.27
C ALA A 44 -7.17 -22.86 -7.07
N VAL A 45 -6.76 -21.66 -6.67
CA VAL A 45 -5.38 -21.43 -6.19
C VAL A 45 -5.18 -22.13 -4.85
N ALA A 46 -6.04 -21.87 -3.86
CA ALA A 46 -5.90 -22.41 -2.51
C ALA A 46 -5.97 -23.96 -2.45
N GLU A 47 -6.69 -24.58 -3.37
CA GLU A 47 -6.75 -26.05 -3.50
C GLU A 47 -5.42 -26.70 -3.96
N GLN A 48 -4.47 -25.89 -4.45
CA GLN A 48 -3.21 -26.40 -5.05
C GLN A 48 -1.96 -25.99 -4.27
N VAL A 49 -2.10 -25.14 -3.26
CA VAL A 49 -0.93 -24.61 -2.51
C VAL A 49 -1.22 -24.61 -1.00
N ASP A 50 -0.17 -24.61 -0.20
CA ASP A 50 -0.24 -24.44 1.27
C ASP A 50 -0.02 -22.99 1.72
N THR A 51 0.36 -22.11 0.82
CA THR A 51 0.57 -20.68 1.11
C THR A 51 -0.05 -19.81 0.01
N VAL A 52 -1.00 -18.97 0.40
CA VAL A 52 -1.68 -18.03 -0.49
C VAL A 52 -1.24 -16.60 -0.16
N ILE A 53 -0.93 -15.80 -1.18
CA ILE A 53 -0.64 -14.37 -1.02
C ILE A 53 -1.74 -13.58 -1.72
N THR A 54 -2.36 -12.62 -1.01
CA THR A 54 -3.31 -11.67 -1.58
C THR A 54 -2.68 -10.28 -1.69
N MET A 55 -2.98 -9.58 -2.80
CA MET A 55 -2.57 -8.19 -3.03
C MET A 55 -3.68 -7.48 -3.78
N LEU A 56 -4.65 -6.95 -3.04
CA LEU A 56 -5.96 -6.49 -3.51
C LEU A 56 -6.17 -5.00 -3.17
N PRO A 57 -7.13 -4.32 -3.82
CA PRO A 57 -7.31 -2.87 -3.66
C PRO A 57 -7.79 -2.44 -2.28
N ASP A 58 -8.79 -3.15 -1.67
CA ASP A 58 -9.46 -2.72 -0.45
C ASP A 58 -10.07 -3.89 0.35
N SER A 59 -10.59 -3.58 1.53
CA SER A 59 -11.23 -4.53 2.46
C SER A 59 -12.37 -5.34 1.83
N PRO A 60 -13.30 -4.76 1.05
CA PRO A 60 -14.34 -5.54 0.36
C PRO A 60 -13.76 -6.57 -0.62
N ASP A 61 -12.69 -6.22 -1.36
CA ASP A 61 -12.06 -7.16 -2.31
C ASP A 61 -11.40 -8.34 -1.56
N VAL A 62 -10.72 -8.07 -0.43
CA VAL A 62 -10.15 -9.14 0.41
C VAL A 62 -11.26 -10.00 1.01
N SER A 63 -12.33 -9.39 1.51
CA SER A 63 -13.48 -10.12 2.05
C SER A 63 -14.12 -11.03 1.00
N GLU A 64 -14.29 -10.55 -0.24
CA GLU A 64 -14.85 -11.36 -1.34
C GLU A 64 -13.93 -12.52 -1.72
N VAL A 65 -12.61 -12.28 -1.80
CA VAL A 65 -11.62 -13.32 -2.14
C VAL A 65 -11.50 -14.36 -1.01
N VAL A 66 -11.68 -13.97 0.24
CA VAL A 66 -11.61 -14.90 1.37
C VAL A 66 -12.93 -15.61 1.61
N PHE A 67 -14.04 -14.87 1.76
CA PHE A 67 -15.32 -15.36 2.24
C PHE A 67 -16.36 -15.59 1.15
N GLY A 68 -16.12 -15.07 -0.08
CA GLY A 68 -17.08 -15.16 -1.19
C GLY A 68 -17.40 -16.59 -1.62
N GLU A 69 -18.36 -16.75 -2.49
CA GLU A 69 -18.86 -18.07 -2.94
C GLU A 69 -17.74 -18.93 -3.55
N VAL A 70 -16.81 -18.32 -4.28
CA VAL A 70 -15.60 -18.96 -4.84
C VAL A 70 -14.32 -18.54 -4.10
N GLY A 71 -14.47 -18.15 -2.83
CA GLY A 71 -13.38 -17.68 -1.99
C GLY A 71 -12.45 -18.79 -1.51
N ILE A 72 -11.31 -18.38 -0.93
CA ILE A 72 -10.25 -19.32 -0.52
C ILE A 72 -10.59 -20.07 0.78
N LEU A 73 -11.37 -19.47 1.69
CA LEU A 73 -11.61 -20.02 3.03
C LEU A 73 -12.05 -21.50 3.02
N PRO A 74 -13.01 -21.95 2.18
CA PRO A 74 -13.40 -23.36 2.16
C PRO A 74 -12.31 -24.33 1.72
N ALA A 75 -11.31 -23.87 0.98
CA ALA A 75 -10.18 -24.67 0.48
C ALA A 75 -8.96 -24.67 1.40
N MET A 76 -8.89 -23.72 2.35
CA MET A 76 -7.80 -23.67 3.34
C MET A 76 -7.91 -24.79 4.36
N ASN A 77 -6.83 -25.53 4.57
CA ASN A 77 -6.74 -26.67 5.48
C ASN A 77 -5.87 -26.35 6.70
N ALA A 78 -5.88 -27.23 7.68
CA ALA A 78 -5.02 -27.09 8.85
C ALA A 78 -3.54 -27.05 8.43
N GLY A 79 -2.84 -26.03 8.88
CA GLY A 79 -1.45 -25.75 8.55
C GLY A 79 -1.22 -24.87 7.32
N ASP A 80 -2.25 -24.54 6.56
CA ASP A 80 -2.12 -23.58 5.45
C ASP A 80 -1.95 -22.15 5.97
N LEU A 81 -1.36 -21.28 5.14
CA LEU A 81 -1.05 -19.90 5.48
C LEU A 81 -1.60 -18.93 4.42
N LEU A 82 -2.40 -17.96 4.85
CA LEU A 82 -2.71 -16.77 4.06
C LEU A 82 -1.80 -15.62 4.46
N ILE A 83 -1.20 -14.94 3.48
CA ILE A 83 -0.46 -13.69 3.67
C ILE A 83 -1.19 -12.59 2.90
N ASP A 84 -1.92 -11.72 3.61
CA ASP A 84 -2.55 -10.58 2.95
C ASP A 84 -1.63 -9.36 2.95
N MET A 85 -1.13 -9.02 1.76
CA MET A 85 -0.23 -7.86 1.56
C MET A 85 -0.99 -6.61 1.08
N SER A 86 -2.32 -6.67 1.06
CA SER A 86 -3.21 -5.54 0.76
C SER A 86 -3.18 -4.50 1.88
N THR A 87 -3.63 -3.28 1.59
CA THR A 87 -3.91 -2.27 2.62
C THR A 87 -5.41 -2.23 2.88
N ILE A 88 -5.82 -2.77 4.03
CA ILE A 88 -7.20 -2.95 4.45
C ILE A 88 -7.41 -2.48 5.90
N ALA A 89 -8.66 -2.45 6.34
CA ALA A 89 -8.98 -2.14 7.75
C ALA A 89 -8.41 -3.21 8.69
N PRO A 90 -7.82 -2.85 9.84
CA PRO A 90 -7.34 -3.81 10.84
C PRO A 90 -8.42 -4.81 11.26
N ALA A 91 -9.67 -4.36 11.44
CA ALA A 91 -10.79 -5.24 11.78
C ALA A 91 -11.05 -6.32 10.73
N THR A 92 -10.88 -6.02 9.43
CA THR A 92 -10.99 -7.01 8.35
C THR A 92 -9.87 -8.04 8.44
N ALA A 93 -8.63 -7.61 8.71
CA ALA A 93 -7.50 -8.53 8.87
C ALA A 93 -7.69 -9.48 10.07
N ILE A 94 -8.21 -8.96 11.19
CA ILE A 94 -8.57 -9.77 12.38
C ILE A 94 -9.66 -10.79 12.03
N ALA A 95 -10.73 -10.37 11.36
CA ALA A 95 -11.82 -11.27 10.97
C ALA A 95 -11.34 -12.39 10.02
N VAL A 96 -10.42 -12.09 9.11
CA VAL A 96 -9.79 -13.09 8.22
C VAL A 96 -8.96 -14.08 9.04
N ASN A 97 -8.14 -13.59 9.98
CA ASN A 97 -7.33 -14.43 10.85
C ASN A 97 -8.23 -15.38 11.67
N ASP A 98 -9.28 -14.86 12.29
CA ASP A 98 -10.16 -15.65 13.16
C ASP A 98 -10.89 -16.77 12.38
N ALA A 99 -11.39 -16.44 11.19
CA ALA A 99 -12.04 -17.43 10.33
C ALA A 99 -11.10 -18.55 9.85
N LEU A 100 -9.84 -18.22 9.56
CA LEU A 100 -8.83 -19.22 9.20
C LEU A 100 -8.42 -20.06 10.40
N ALA A 101 -8.28 -19.46 11.58
CA ALA A 101 -7.97 -20.17 12.82
C ALA A 101 -9.03 -21.21 13.18
N GLU A 102 -10.33 -20.97 12.94
CA GLU A 102 -11.41 -21.95 13.12
C GLU A 102 -11.20 -23.22 12.24
N ARG A 103 -10.42 -23.11 11.17
CA ARG A 103 -10.08 -24.21 10.28
C ARG A 103 -8.70 -24.81 10.56
N GLY A 104 -7.98 -24.28 11.55
CA GLY A 104 -6.61 -24.68 11.86
C GLY A 104 -5.57 -24.13 10.87
N ALA A 105 -5.96 -23.19 9.99
CA ALA A 105 -5.09 -22.43 9.14
C ALA A 105 -4.64 -21.13 9.82
N SER A 106 -3.67 -20.43 9.25
CA SER A 106 -3.12 -19.18 9.80
C SER A 106 -3.27 -18.02 8.82
N ALA A 107 -3.24 -16.79 9.33
CA ALA A 107 -3.13 -15.58 8.52
C ALA A 107 -2.05 -14.63 9.05
N LEU A 108 -1.40 -13.93 8.12
CA LEU A 108 -0.57 -12.74 8.37
C LEU A 108 -1.15 -11.56 7.59
N ASP A 109 -1.33 -10.43 8.24
CA ASP A 109 -1.55 -9.16 7.60
C ASP A 109 -0.20 -8.47 7.39
N ALA A 110 0.21 -8.35 6.12
CA ALA A 110 1.56 -7.93 5.73
C ALA A 110 1.57 -6.76 4.73
N PRO A 111 0.86 -5.66 5.01
CA PRO A 111 0.83 -4.51 4.12
C PRO A 111 2.21 -3.92 3.89
N VAL A 112 2.36 -3.25 2.75
CA VAL A 112 3.65 -2.82 2.24
C VAL A 112 3.75 -1.31 2.02
N SER A 113 4.98 -0.80 2.04
CA SER A 113 5.34 0.55 1.65
C SER A 113 6.53 0.53 0.69
N GLY A 114 6.58 1.47 -0.27
CA GLY A 114 7.63 1.56 -1.30
C GLY A 114 7.07 1.73 -2.71
N GLY A 115 5.75 1.59 -2.89
CA GLY A 115 5.05 1.75 -4.16
C GLY A 115 5.49 0.72 -5.22
N ASP A 116 5.18 1.01 -6.49
CA ASP A 116 5.54 0.18 -7.63
C ASP A 116 7.05 0.02 -7.80
N LYS A 117 7.81 1.09 -7.60
CA LYS A 117 9.28 1.08 -7.68
C LYS A 117 9.90 0.13 -6.65
N GLY A 118 9.40 0.17 -5.40
CA GLY A 118 9.84 -0.75 -4.35
C GLY A 118 9.46 -2.20 -4.64
N ALA A 119 8.28 -2.44 -5.19
CA ALA A 119 7.83 -3.76 -5.58
C ALA A 119 8.67 -4.34 -6.73
N ILE A 120 8.99 -3.53 -7.76
CA ILE A 120 9.84 -3.94 -8.88
C ILE A 120 11.26 -4.27 -8.40
N ALA A 121 11.81 -3.45 -7.52
CA ALA A 121 13.18 -3.61 -7.02
C ALA A 121 13.32 -4.69 -5.93
N GLY A 122 12.22 -5.24 -5.39
CA GLY A 122 12.28 -6.15 -4.24
C GLY A 122 12.76 -5.47 -2.95
N THR A 123 12.41 -4.21 -2.76
CA THR A 123 12.89 -3.38 -1.64
C THR A 123 11.76 -2.82 -0.78
N LEU A 124 10.61 -3.50 -0.78
CA LEU A 124 9.47 -3.07 0.01
C LEU A 124 9.78 -3.03 1.51
N SER A 125 9.14 -2.10 2.22
CA SER A 125 8.97 -2.20 3.67
C SER A 125 7.70 -2.99 3.94
N ILE A 126 7.79 -4.08 4.70
CA ILE A 126 6.71 -5.02 4.98
C ILE A 126 6.43 -4.99 6.49
N MET A 127 5.20 -4.70 6.86
CA MET A 127 4.75 -4.57 8.25
C MET A 127 3.88 -5.78 8.58
N VAL A 128 4.39 -6.73 9.37
CA VAL A 128 3.74 -8.03 9.51
C VAL A 128 3.05 -8.16 10.86
N GLY A 129 1.73 -8.35 10.84
CA GLY A 129 0.91 -8.74 11.97
C GLY A 129 0.53 -10.22 11.89
N GLY A 130 0.42 -10.88 13.06
CA GLY A 130 0.08 -12.29 13.19
C GLY A 130 0.99 -13.03 14.16
N SER A 131 1.02 -14.36 14.13
CA SER A 131 1.87 -15.13 15.02
C SER A 131 3.35 -15.05 14.64
N ALA A 132 4.26 -15.08 15.63
CA ALA A 132 5.69 -15.10 15.39
C ALA A 132 6.14 -16.35 14.60
N ALA A 133 5.51 -17.50 14.84
CA ALA A 133 5.82 -18.73 14.14
C ALA A 133 5.48 -18.65 12.65
N ASP A 134 4.33 -18.06 12.30
CA ASP A 134 3.94 -17.86 10.91
C ASP A 134 4.79 -16.78 10.24
N PHE A 135 5.20 -15.74 10.99
CA PHE A 135 6.16 -14.76 10.52
C PHE A 135 7.50 -15.41 10.13
N ASP A 136 8.06 -16.25 10.99
CA ASP A 136 9.32 -16.96 10.71
C ASP A 136 9.18 -17.90 9.50
N ARG A 137 8.03 -18.56 9.35
CA ARG A 137 7.70 -19.40 8.19
C ARG A 137 7.63 -18.58 6.89
N ALA A 138 7.04 -17.39 6.94
CA ALA A 138 6.86 -16.51 5.78
C ALA A 138 8.09 -15.65 5.45
N LEU A 139 9.07 -15.54 6.37
CA LEU A 139 10.22 -14.64 6.23
C LEU A 139 10.97 -14.82 4.90
N PRO A 140 11.25 -16.03 4.39
CA PRO A 140 11.92 -16.20 3.10
C PRO A 140 11.11 -15.63 1.91
N LEU A 141 9.77 -15.67 1.98
CA LEU A 141 8.91 -15.05 0.98
C LEU A 141 9.00 -13.53 1.04
N PHE A 142 9.01 -12.96 2.25
CA PHE A 142 9.16 -11.52 2.44
C PHE A 142 10.52 -11.01 1.98
N GLU A 143 11.60 -11.75 2.24
CA GLU A 143 12.98 -11.42 1.80
C GLU A 143 13.12 -11.37 0.28
N ALA A 144 12.33 -12.16 -0.46
CA ALA A 144 12.28 -12.09 -1.92
C ALA A 144 11.62 -10.78 -2.43
N MET A 145 10.79 -10.12 -1.63
CA MET A 145 9.97 -8.97 -2.06
C MET A 145 10.35 -7.66 -1.35
N GLY A 146 11.04 -7.72 -0.21
CA GLY A 146 11.28 -6.58 0.65
C GLY A 146 12.67 -6.54 1.25
N LYS A 147 13.00 -5.36 1.81
CA LYS A 147 14.28 -5.11 2.49
C LYS A 147 14.12 -4.80 3.98
N THR A 148 13.05 -4.08 4.34
CA THR A 148 12.71 -3.77 5.73
C THR A 148 11.50 -4.61 6.10
N ILE A 149 11.70 -5.68 6.85
CA ILE A 149 10.65 -6.64 7.21
C ILE A 149 10.56 -6.65 8.73
N VAL A 150 9.39 -6.30 9.26
CA VAL A 150 9.22 -6.15 10.70
C VAL A 150 7.96 -6.88 11.17
N HIS A 151 8.11 -7.82 12.10
CA HIS A 151 6.98 -8.36 12.86
C HIS A 151 6.57 -7.34 13.90
N VAL A 152 5.38 -6.75 13.75
CA VAL A 152 4.93 -5.58 14.52
C VAL A 152 3.91 -5.93 15.59
N GLY A 153 3.44 -7.18 15.67
CA GLY A 153 2.50 -7.62 16.69
C GLY A 153 1.55 -8.71 16.22
N GLY A 154 0.46 -8.92 16.93
CA GLY A 154 -0.59 -9.89 16.60
C GLY A 154 -1.42 -9.50 15.35
N PRO A 155 -2.49 -10.26 15.06
CA PRO A 155 -3.37 -10.00 13.91
C PRO A 155 -3.90 -8.56 13.89
N GLY A 156 -3.86 -7.91 12.71
CA GLY A 156 -4.27 -6.51 12.48
C GLY A 156 -3.18 -5.47 12.83
N ALA A 157 -2.08 -5.86 13.48
CA ALA A 157 -1.01 -4.92 13.84
C ALA A 157 -0.27 -4.39 12.61
N GLY A 158 -0.08 -5.19 11.57
CA GLY A 158 0.50 -4.77 10.31
C GLY A 158 -0.33 -3.66 9.65
N GLN A 159 -1.64 -3.85 9.56
CA GLN A 159 -2.56 -2.84 9.01
C GLN A 159 -2.59 -1.57 9.86
N THR A 160 -2.53 -1.69 11.19
CA THR A 160 -2.44 -0.53 12.09
C THR A 160 -1.17 0.27 11.84
N VAL A 161 0.00 -0.39 11.71
CA VAL A 161 1.26 0.29 11.38
C VAL A 161 1.22 0.88 9.97
N LYS A 162 0.55 0.21 9.03
CA LYS A 162 0.30 0.77 7.68
C LYS A 162 -0.54 2.04 7.74
N ALA A 163 -1.59 2.08 8.55
CA ALA A 163 -2.37 3.31 8.77
C ALA A 163 -1.49 4.44 9.31
N CYS A 164 -0.61 4.17 10.29
CA CYS A 164 0.37 5.14 10.79
C CYS A 164 1.31 5.64 9.68
N ASN A 165 1.81 4.72 8.84
CA ASN A 165 2.65 5.10 7.68
C ASN A 165 1.90 6.05 6.73
N GLN A 166 0.64 5.76 6.40
CA GLN A 166 -0.13 6.57 5.46
C GLN A 166 -0.47 7.95 6.00
N ILE A 167 -0.73 8.07 7.32
CA ILE A 167 -0.83 9.36 8.01
C ILE A 167 0.43 10.21 7.77
N VAL A 168 1.60 9.65 8.06
CA VAL A 168 2.87 10.37 7.94
C VAL A 168 3.13 10.77 6.49
N VAL A 169 2.92 9.87 5.54
CA VAL A 169 3.12 10.14 4.11
C VAL A 169 2.19 11.26 3.62
N ALA A 170 0.91 11.24 3.97
CA ALA A 170 -0.06 12.26 3.56
C ALA A 170 0.29 13.64 4.12
N ILE A 171 0.65 13.70 5.41
CA ILE A 171 1.04 14.95 6.07
C ILE A 171 2.33 15.51 5.47
N HIS A 172 3.27 14.66 5.09
CA HIS A 172 4.48 15.09 4.38
C HIS A 172 4.15 15.74 3.04
N TYR A 173 3.21 15.20 2.25
CA TYR A 173 2.79 15.86 0.99
C TYR A 173 2.16 17.23 1.24
N ALA A 174 1.32 17.36 2.26
CA ALA A 174 0.75 18.64 2.64
C ALA A 174 1.84 19.64 3.05
N ALA A 175 2.75 19.23 3.96
CA ALA A 175 3.84 20.07 4.45
C ALA A 175 4.79 20.51 3.34
N VAL A 176 5.16 19.60 2.42
CA VAL A 176 6.02 19.92 1.26
C VAL A 176 5.31 20.88 0.31
N SER A 177 3.99 20.70 0.08
CA SER A 177 3.20 21.60 -0.76
C SER A 177 3.18 23.03 -0.21
N GLU A 178 2.94 23.20 1.10
CA GLU A 178 2.96 24.51 1.76
C GLU A 178 4.36 25.15 1.72
N ALA A 179 5.41 24.38 1.98
CA ALA A 179 6.77 24.88 1.96
C ALA A 179 7.21 25.36 0.56
N LEU A 180 6.90 24.59 -0.48
CA LEU A 180 7.21 24.96 -1.87
C LEU A 180 6.43 26.19 -2.30
N LEU A 181 5.12 26.24 -1.98
CA LEU A 181 4.27 27.41 -2.31
C LEU A 181 4.77 28.67 -1.61
N LEU A 182 5.05 28.61 -0.30
CA LEU A 182 5.56 29.74 0.46
C LEU A 182 6.88 30.25 -0.12
N GLY A 183 7.84 29.34 -0.37
CA GLY A 183 9.12 29.69 -0.97
C GLY A 183 8.99 30.38 -2.31
N ALA A 184 8.21 29.79 -3.23
CA ALA A 184 7.98 30.32 -4.56
C ALA A 184 7.29 31.70 -4.53
N ARG A 185 6.28 31.88 -3.68
CA ARG A 185 5.60 33.17 -3.48
C ARG A 185 6.52 34.26 -2.93
N ALA A 186 7.51 33.86 -2.12
CA ALA A 186 8.54 34.78 -1.59
C ALA A 186 9.67 35.04 -2.58
N GLY A 187 9.66 34.48 -3.78
CA GLY A 187 10.67 34.63 -4.81
C GLY A 187 11.90 33.77 -4.62
N VAL A 188 11.80 32.72 -3.75
CA VAL A 188 12.86 31.73 -3.59
C VAL A 188 12.68 30.62 -4.60
N ASP A 189 13.77 30.22 -5.25
CA ASP A 189 13.81 29.09 -6.17
C ASP A 189 13.35 27.81 -5.45
N PRO A 190 12.26 27.13 -5.91
CA PRO A 190 11.73 25.92 -5.28
C PRO A 190 12.74 24.77 -5.19
N GLU A 191 13.67 24.64 -6.16
CA GLU A 191 14.73 23.62 -6.11
C GLU A 191 15.67 23.86 -4.93
N LYS A 192 15.97 25.14 -4.63
CA LYS A 192 16.78 25.52 -3.47
C LYS A 192 16.08 25.26 -2.14
N VAL A 193 14.73 25.43 -2.11
CA VAL A 193 13.93 25.03 -0.94
C VAL A 193 14.09 23.55 -0.70
N VAL A 194 13.89 22.68 -1.71
CA VAL A 194 14.07 21.23 -1.58
C VAL A 194 15.50 20.89 -1.15
N GLN A 195 16.50 21.50 -1.78
CA GLN A 195 17.92 21.25 -1.47
C GLN A 195 18.25 21.52 0.01
N VAL A 196 17.81 22.66 0.54
CA VAL A 196 18.08 23.04 1.94
C VAL A 196 17.33 22.13 2.91
N LEU A 197 16.03 21.91 2.68
CA LEU A 197 15.20 21.11 3.56
C LEU A 197 15.65 19.64 3.61
N SER A 198 16.15 19.09 2.48
CA SER A 198 16.68 17.72 2.42
C SER A 198 17.94 17.52 3.25
N GLY A 199 18.68 18.58 3.57
CA GLY A 199 19.89 18.52 4.40
C GLY A 199 19.66 18.68 5.91
N GLY A 200 18.42 18.92 6.36
CA GLY A 200 18.10 19.23 7.76
C GLY A 200 17.02 18.33 8.35
N LEU A 201 16.49 18.75 9.51
CA LEU A 201 15.42 18.03 10.24
C LEU A 201 14.09 17.94 9.44
N ALA A 202 13.90 18.82 8.46
CA ALA A 202 12.72 18.79 7.59
C ALA A 202 12.82 17.72 6.48
N ALA A 203 13.94 17.00 6.38
CA ALA A 203 14.15 15.97 5.39
C ALA A 203 13.05 14.86 5.47
N SER A 204 12.55 14.46 4.33
CA SER A 204 11.67 13.30 4.24
C SER A 204 11.87 12.56 2.92
N ARG A 205 11.67 11.25 2.95
CA ARG A 205 11.73 10.43 1.73
C ARG A 205 10.68 10.86 0.71
N VAL A 206 9.54 11.37 1.14
CA VAL A 206 8.49 11.96 0.28
C VAL A 206 9.06 13.14 -0.51
N MET A 207 9.68 14.09 0.17
CA MET A 207 10.26 15.28 -0.46
C MET A 207 11.41 14.93 -1.42
N GLU A 208 12.30 14.02 -1.02
CA GLU A 208 13.41 13.57 -1.87
C GLU A 208 12.92 12.92 -3.17
N MET A 209 11.91 12.05 -3.07
CA MET A 209 11.42 11.27 -4.22
C MET A 209 10.45 12.04 -5.11
N ARG A 210 9.66 12.95 -4.55
CA ARG A 210 8.53 13.59 -5.23
C ARG A 210 8.64 15.10 -5.36
N GLY A 211 9.46 15.76 -4.53
CA GLY A 211 9.66 17.21 -4.59
C GLY A 211 10.01 17.73 -6.00
N PRO A 212 10.97 17.15 -6.71
CA PRO A 212 11.26 17.55 -8.10
C PRO A 212 10.05 17.41 -9.03
N GLY A 213 9.28 16.32 -8.92
CA GLY A 213 8.06 16.11 -9.71
C GLY A 213 6.95 17.09 -9.37
N MET A 214 6.82 17.48 -8.09
CA MET A 214 5.86 18.52 -7.67
C MET A 214 6.21 19.87 -8.28
N ILE A 215 7.48 20.26 -8.31
CA ILE A 215 7.97 21.50 -8.95
C ILE A 215 7.72 21.47 -10.46
N ALA A 216 7.99 20.33 -11.10
CA ALA A 216 7.85 20.15 -12.55
C ALA A 216 6.42 19.81 -13.01
N HIS A 217 5.44 19.74 -12.11
CA HIS A 217 4.04 19.33 -12.38
C HIS A 217 3.94 17.98 -13.10
N GLN A 218 4.75 17.00 -12.66
CA GLN A 218 4.76 15.63 -13.19
C GLN A 218 4.05 14.70 -12.21
N PHE A 219 2.83 14.29 -12.55
CA PHE A 219 1.93 13.56 -11.66
C PHE A 219 1.47 12.20 -12.22
N GLU A 220 2.33 11.57 -13.05
CA GLU A 220 2.13 10.17 -13.43
C GLU A 220 2.12 9.29 -12.18
N PRO A 221 1.07 8.46 -12.01
CA PRO A 221 0.81 7.82 -10.73
C PRO A 221 1.79 6.70 -10.41
N GLY A 222 2.60 6.89 -9.38
CA GLY A 222 3.23 5.80 -8.62
C GLY A 222 2.32 5.32 -7.48
N PHE A 223 1.48 6.22 -6.96
CA PHE A 223 0.40 5.90 -6.03
C PHE A 223 -0.72 6.94 -6.17
N ARG A 224 -1.91 6.48 -6.60
CA ARG A 224 -3.02 7.36 -6.94
C ARG A 224 -3.65 8.03 -5.72
N ILE A 225 -4.17 9.25 -5.91
CA ILE A 225 -4.93 10.00 -4.91
C ILE A 225 -6.08 9.16 -4.34
N ASP A 226 -6.87 8.48 -5.18
CA ASP A 226 -7.99 7.66 -4.71
C ASP A 226 -7.57 6.53 -3.76
N LEU A 227 -6.40 5.92 -3.99
CA LEU A 227 -5.85 4.90 -3.10
C LEU A 227 -5.36 5.51 -1.79
N HIS A 228 -4.73 6.69 -1.84
CA HIS A 228 -4.28 7.36 -0.61
C HIS A 228 -5.48 7.86 0.22
N ARG A 229 -6.52 8.37 -0.43
CA ARG A 229 -7.79 8.74 0.19
C ARG A 229 -8.44 7.55 0.90
N LYS A 230 -8.49 6.39 0.24
CA LYS A 230 -8.95 5.14 0.85
C LYS A 230 -8.13 4.80 2.10
N ASP A 231 -6.80 4.86 2.02
CA ASP A 231 -5.91 4.55 3.14
C ASP A 231 -6.09 5.53 4.31
N LEU A 232 -6.30 6.83 4.03
CA LEU A 232 -6.60 7.82 5.05
C LEU A 232 -7.96 7.57 5.72
N ASN A 233 -8.96 7.13 4.97
CA ASN A 233 -10.26 6.76 5.54
C ASN A 233 -10.14 5.55 6.47
N ILE A 234 -9.30 4.56 6.14
CA ILE A 234 -8.95 3.45 7.04
C ILE A 234 -8.29 4.02 8.30
N ALA A 235 -7.29 4.90 8.18
CA ALA A 235 -6.61 5.49 9.31
C ALA A 235 -7.57 6.29 10.22
N MET A 236 -8.46 7.08 9.65
CA MET A 236 -9.48 7.86 10.38
C MET A 236 -10.49 6.97 11.11
N SER A 237 -10.91 5.84 10.50
CA SER A 237 -11.80 4.89 11.16
C SER A 237 -11.10 4.14 12.29
N THR A 238 -9.86 3.72 12.07
CA THR A 238 -9.02 3.10 13.10
C THR A 238 -8.78 4.07 14.27
N GLY A 239 -8.51 5.35 13.98
CA GLY A 239 -8.37 6.37 15.01
C GLY A 239 -9.62 6.52 15.89
N ARG A 240 -10.82 6.47 15.29
CA ARG A 240 -12.09 6.48 16.03
C ARG A 240 -12.28 5.24 16.89
N GLU A 241 -11.98 4.06 16.37
CA GLU A 241 -12.08 2.78 17.07
C GLU A 241 -11.21 2.77 18.33
N PHE A 242 -9.96 3.21 18.21
CA PHE A 242 -8.99 3.25 19.33
C PHE A 242 -9.00 4.58 20.10
N GLN A 243 -9.96 5.47 19.85
CA GLN A 243 -10.09 6.78 20.52
C GLN A 243 -8.81 7.63 20.44
N ALA A 244 -8.05 7.51 19.36
CA ALA A 244 -6.86 8.30 19.08
C ALA A 244 -7.25 9.58 18.32
N PRO A 245 -7.06 10.79 18.87
CA PRO A 245 -7.30 12.03 18.16
C PRO A 245 -6.33 12.23 17.00
N LEU A 246 -6.84 12.45 15.78
CA LEU A 246 -6.06 12.63 14.56
C LEU A 246 -6.41 13.96 13.85
N PRO A 247 -6.22 15.14 14.49
CA PRO A 247 -6.70 16.42 13.95
C PRO A 247 -6.00 16.82 12.65
N VAL A 248 -4.68 16.61 12.53
CA VAL A 248 -3.94 16.93 11.29
C VAL A 248 -4.33 15.98 10.16
N SER A 249 -4.46 14.69 10.47
CA SER A 249 -4.93 13.69 9.48
C SER A 249 -6.34 14.00 8.99
N ALA A 250 -7.24 14.46 9.87
CA ALA A 250 -8.60 14.85 9.48
C ALA A 250 -8.57 16.00 8.48
N LEU A 251 -7.75 17.04 8.71
CA LEU A 251 -7.58 18.15 7.77
C LEU A 251 -7.03 17.65 6.43
N VAL A 252 -5.95 16.88 6.44
CA VAL A 252 -5.31 16.39 5.22
C VAL A 252 -6.24 15.44 4.45
N THR A 253 -7.06 14.63 5.13
CA THR A 253 -8.09 13.81 4.48
C THR A 253 -9.06 14.68 3.67
N GLN A 254 -9.51 15.83 4.20
CA GLN A 254 -10.39 16.75 3.47
C GLN A 254 -9.71 17.35 2.24
N LEU A 255 -8.40 17.58 2.26
CA LEU A 255 -7.67 18.03 1.07
C LEU A 255 -7.66 16.95 -0.02
N TYR A 256 -7.45 15.69 0.33
CA TYR A 256 -7.53 14.56 -0.62
C TYR A 256 -8.96 14.33 -1.13
N GLU A 257 -9.99 14.53 -0.29
CA GLU A 257 -11.39 14.51 -0.75
C GLU A 257 -11.65 15.63 -1.77
N SER A 258 -11.09 16.82 -1.56
CA SER A 258 -11.19 17.93 -2.51
C SER A 258 -10.54 17.61 -3.86
N MET A 259 -9.38 16.93 -3.86
CA MET A 259 -8.73 16.46 -5.09
C MET A 259 -9.59 15.46 -5.84
N ALA A 260 -10.18 14.48 -5.14
CA ALA A 260 -11.08 13.51 -5.75
C ALA A 260 -12.35 14.19 -6.34
N ALA A 261 -12.94 15.16 -5.62
CA ALA A 261 -14.09 15.94 -6.09
C ALA A 261 -13.78 16.77 -7.35
N ARG A 262 -12.53 17.18 -7.57
CA ARG A 262 -12.05 17.84 -8.79
C ARG A 262 -11.88 16.88 -9.97
N GLY A 263 -11.96 15.56 -9.77
CA GLY A 263 -11.70 14.55 -10.79
C GLY A 263 -10.24 14.11 -10.89
N ASP A 264 -9.37 14.53 -9.96
CA ASP A 264 -7.93 14.29 -9.96
C ASP A 264 -7.53 12.94 -9.29
N GLY A 265 -8.51 12.11 -8.95
CA GLY A 265 -8.32 10.85 -8.21
C GLY A 265 -7.34 9.86 -8.82
N GLN A 266 -7.11 9.93 -10.13
CA GLN A 266 -6.19 9.05 -10.84
C GLN A 266 -4.76 9.59 -10.94
N LEU A 267 -4.52 10.86 -10.57
CA LEU A 267 -3.16 11.44 -10.51
C LEU A 267 -2.36 10.85 -9.33
N ASP A 268 -1.03 11.02 -9.40
CA ASP A 268 -0.16 10.72 -8.26
C ASP A 268 -0.52 11.57 -7.04
N HIS A 269 -0.43 11.00 -5.86
CA HIS A 269 -0.79 11.68 -4.61
C HIS A 269 0.05 12.95 -4.34
N SER A 270 1.18 13.13 -5.01
CA SER A 270 1.97 14.38 -5.00
C SER A 270 1.26 15.54 -5.70
N ALA A 271 0.26 15.27 -6.55
CA ALA A 271 -0.56 16.31 -7.17
C ALA A 271 -1.36 17.14 -6.16
N LEU A 272 -1.37 16.77 -4.88
CA LEU A 272 -1.94 17.59 -3.81
C LEU A 272 -1.42 19.03 -3.83
N VAL A 273 -0.19 19.27 -4.30
CA VAL A 273 0.38 20.60 -4.45
C VAL A 273 -0.47 21.52 -5.32
N THR A 274 -1.13 20.99 -6.36
CA THR A 274 -1.99 21.80 -7.26
C THR A 274 -3.22 22.37 -6.56
N LEU A 275 -3.73 21.69 -5.53
CA LEU A 275 -4.82 22.24 -4.72
C LEU A 275 -4.36 23.48 -3.92
N TYR A 276 -3.15 23.46 -3.39
CA TYR A 276 -2.57 24.61 -2.69
C TYR A 276 -2.29 25.77 -3.65
N GLU A 277 -1.84 25.48 -4.87
CA GLU A 277 -1.64 26.47 -5.93
C GLU A 277 -2.97 27.17 -6.29
N ASP A 278 -4.05 26.41 -6.45
CA ASP A 278 -5.38 26.95 -6.74
C ASP A 278 -5.90 27.82 -5.59
N MET A 279 -5.74 27.39 -4.33
CA MET A 279 -6.11 28.19 -3.17
C MET A 279 -5.35 29.53 -3.11
N ALA A 280 -4.10 29.54 -3.59
CA ALA A 280 -3.24 30.72 -3.61
C ALA A 280 -3.41 31.59 -4.86
N GLY A 281 -4.06 31.10 -5.91
CA GLY A 281 -4.07 31.74 -7.23
C GLY A 281 -2.66 31.96 -7.77
N PHE A 282 -1.76 31.01 -7.54
CA PHE A 282 -0.34 31.10 -7.88
C PHE A 282 0.22 29.71 -8.19
N LYS A 283 1.03 29.59 -9.22
CA LYS A 283 1.62 28.33 -9.64
C LYS A 283 3.13 28.31 -9.39
N ILE A 284 3.61 27.25 -8.81
CA ILE A 284 5.05 27.07 -8.52
C ILE A 284 5.81 26.92 -9.84
N GLY A 285 6.88 27.70 -10.03
CA GLY A 285 7.71 27.66 -11.22
C GLY A 285 7.26 28.57 -12.37
N GLU A 286 6.20 29.38 -12.18
CA GLU A 286 5.80 30.46 -13.10
C GLU A 286 6.36 31.81 -12.69
#